data_fc24fe4f2f0043746e1ab60ff6917421
#
_entry.id   fc24fe4f2f0043746e1ab60ff6917421
#
_cell.length_a   1.000
_cell.length_b   1.000
_cell.length_c   1.000
_cell.angle_alpha   90.00
_cell.angle_beta   90.00
_cell.angle_gamma   90.00
#
_symmetry.space_group_name_H-M   'P 1'
#
loop_
_entity.id
_entity.type
_entity.pdbx_description
1 polymer ?
#
loop_
_entity_poly.entity_id
_entity_poly.type
_entity_poly.pdbx_seq_one_letter_code
_entity_poly.pdbx_strand_id
1 'polypeptide(L)'
;MRNQTKKLPLKKSPGSVSSSQVSRRDFIKTTSLAAGALAFGVPALLRGQNLNSKLNIACIGIGGKGRSDTDACADENIVALCDVDTASEAYATQTKKYPGAKFYKDFRQMLDQMGSQIDAVTISTPDHMHAIVASAAMKMHKAVFCQKPLTQTVYEARYLRKMAKEKKIVTQMGNQGSAADGLRRAVETIQDGLIGQVSQVHVWTNRPVWPQAMDRPLGEDPVPKTLDWDLWLGPAPMRPYKGRRNPDDENAIYEPFVWRGWQDFGTGALGDMACHTVNMPFRALDLGYPTEIEAIPFGQMNKESYPVGSKIRFQFPARKASIPLEHPHLFHHHRTIEHDAVTLWWYDGGQPDPAARGGHDLSNKPPIELTADIVALQGEVPESGCLLIGDGGTVFSPDDYGASFFVKLKGEEKFRHFTKHPALAQYPERIPRNPYGKSSGLAHAQEWLNAIKQNKPELCYSRFDITARLAEIMLLGCVSLRVGQKIEWDGPKMVAKNCPQAAPFIKRENRSGWALS
;
A
#
# COMPACT_ATOMS: atom_id res chain seq x y z
N MET A 1 49.36 70.08 -3.80
CA MET A 1 48.71 70.30 -5.12
C MET A 1 47.23 69.94 -4.98
N ARG A 2 46.37 70.87 -5.25
CA ARG A 2 44.92 70.81 -5.02
C ARG A 2 44.25 69.90 -6.04
N ASN A 3 43.33 69.03 -5.56
CA ASN A 3 42.41 68.35 -6.43
C ASN A 3 40.98 68.79 -6.08
N GLN A 4 40.29 69.25 -7.11
CA GLN A 4 38.94 69.75 -7.06
C GLN A 4 37.95 68.62 -7.25
N THR A 5 36.96 68.53 -6.36
CA THR A 5 35.80 67.65 -6.50
C THR A 5 34.68 68.40 -7.23
N LYS A 6 34.26 67.85 -8.39
CA LYS A 6 33.07 68.30 -9.12
C LYS A 6 31.82 67.67 -8.52
N LYS A 7 30.86 68.48 -8.08
CA LYS A 7 29.49 68.11 -7.72
C LYS A 7 28.63 67.97 -8.99
N LEU A 8 27.89 66.87 -9.10
CA LEU A 8 26.81 66.69 -10.08
C LEU A 8 25.44 66.94 -9.42
N PRO A 9 24.45 67.48 -10.15
CA PRO A 9 23.20 67.97 -9.59
C PRO A 9 22.14 66.90 -9.32
N LEU A 10 21.36 67.10 -8.25
CA LEU A 10 20.20 66.32 -7.81
C LEU A 10 19.04 66.44 -8.82
N LYS A 11 18.53 65.32 -9.32
CA LYS A 11 17.27 65.22 -10.06
C LYS A 11 16.08 65.16 -9.11
N LYS A 12 15.06 65.96 -9.39
CA LYS A 12 13.78 66.07 -8.68
C LYS A 12 12.99 64.74 -8.78
N SER A 13 12.36 64.32 -7.70
CA SER A 13 11.41 63.24 -7.59
C SER A 13 10.06 63.58 -8.25
N PRO A 14 9.38 62.63 -8.92
CA PRO A 14 8.00 62.81 -9.40
C PRO A 14 6.99 62.47 -8.30
N GLY A 15 5.85 63.13 -8.39
CA GLY A 15 4.82 63.30 -7.40
C GLY A 15 4.10 62.01 -6.91
N SER A 16 3.49 62.19 -5.76
CA SER A 16 2.61 61.30 -5.05
C SER A 16 1.40 60.87 -5.88
N VAL A 17 1.25 59.53 -6.05
CA VAL A 17 0.01 58.92 -6.56
C VAL A 17 -0.93 58.77 -5.37
N SER A 18 -2.10 59.40 -5.43
CA SER A 18 -3.17 59.31 -4.46
C SER A 18 -3.72 57.86 -4.43
N SER A 19 -3.70 57.22 -3.26
CA SER A 19 -4.38 55.97 -2.98
C SER A 19 -5.90 56.22 -2.96
N SER A 20 -6.61 55.81 -4.03
CA SER A 20 -8.06 55.72 -4.01
C SER A 20 -8.44 54.56 -3.06
N GLN A 21 -9.01 54.88 -1.91
CA GLN A 21 -9.63 53.93 -1.03
C GLN A 21 -10.84 53.30 -1.72
N VAL A 22 -10.75 52.04 -2.08
CA VAL A 22 -11.89 51.22 -2.52
C VAL A 22 -12.86 51.08 -1.35
N SER A 23 -14.08 51.58 -1.49
CA SER A 23 -15.09 51.54 -0.42
C SER A 23 -15.51 50.11 -0.13
N ARG A 24 -15.81 49.80 1.14
CA ARG A 24 -16.34 48.50 1.57
C ARG A 24 -17.58 48.06 0.76
N ARG A 25 -18.32 48.98 0.19
CA ARG A 25 -19.49 48.69 -0.66
C ARG A 25 -19.12 48.19 -2.06
N ASP A 26 -18.01 48.60 -2.62
CA ASP A 26 -17.56 48.17 -3.96
C ASP A 26 -16.88 46.81 -3.87
N PHE A 27 -16.22 46.50 -2.75
CA PHE A 27 -15.68 45.17 -2.46
C PHE A 27 -16.80 44.13 -2.32
N ILE A 28 -17.93 44.46 -1.69
CA ILE A 28 -19.07 43.56 -1.53
C ILE A 28 -19.81 43.34 -2.85
N LYS A 29 -19.87 44.31 -3.75
CA LYS A 29 -20.53 44.14 -5.05
C LYS A 29 -19.73 43.31 -6.05
N THR A 30 -18.41 43.33 -5.99
CA THR A 30 -17.54 42.48 -6.84
C THR A 30 -17.46 41.04 -6.36
N THR A 31 -17.63 40.79 -5.07
CA THR A 31 -17.69 39.41 -4.51
C THR A 31 -19.03 38.70 -4.73
N SER A 32 -20.12 39.45 -4.90
CA SER A 32 -21.48 38.89 -5.10
C SER A 32 -21.74 38.37 -6.52
N LEU A 33 -20.98 38.80 -7.53
CA LEU A 33 -21.11 38.31 -8.91
C LEU A 33 -20.21 37.10 -9.22
N ALA A 34 -19.22 36.82 -8.39
CA ALA A 34 -18.39 35.60 -8.50
C ALA A 34 -18.98 34.39 -7.77
N ALA A 35 -19.97 34.56 -6.91
CA ALA A 35 -20.59 33.49 -6.11
C ALA A 35 -21.68 32.71 -6.86
N GLY A 36 -22.14 33.18 -8.01
CA GLY A 36 -23.25 32.59 -8.76
C GLY A 36 -22.89 31.50 -9.78
N ALA A 37 -21.61 31.33 -10.15
CA ALA A 37 -21.21 30.48 -11.27
C ALA A 37 -20.42 29.23 -10.87
N LEU A 38 -20.23 28.92 -9.57
CA LEU A 38 -19.43 27.80 -9.08
C LEU A 38 -20.22 26.82 -8.19
N ALA A 39 -21.53 26.70 -8.37
CA ALA A 39 -22.35 25.80 -7.57
C ALA A 39 -22.38 24.35 -8.03
N PHE A 40 -21.65 23.98 -9.08
CA PHE A 40 -21.56 22.60 -9.54
C PHE A 40 -20.11 22.13 -9.62
N GLY A 41 -19.68 21.30 -8.66
CA GLY A 41 -18.58 20.38 -8.83
C GLY A 41 -17.21 20.76 -8.25
N VAL A 42 -17.12 21.68 -7.29
CA VAL A 42 -15.85 21.88 -6.57
C VAL A 42 -15.83 20.97 -5.34
N PRO A 43 -14.83 20.05 -5.20
CA PRO A 43 -14.68 19.25 -3.99
C PRO A 43 -14.58 20.12 -2.74
N ALA A 44 -15.07 19.61 -1.60
CA ALA A 44 -15.02 20.28 -0.30
C ALA A 44 -13.62 20.79 0.10
N LEU A 45 -12.57 20.24 -0.50
CA LEU A 45 -11.15 20.62 -0.37
C LEU A 45 -10.83 22.09 -0.73
N LEU A 46 -11.74 22.83 -1.42
CA LEU A 46 -11.58 24.25 -1.72
C LEU A 46 -12.33 25.19 -0.77
N ARG A 47 -13.06 24.65 0.19
CA ARG A 47 -13.59 25.46 1.30
C ARG A 47 -12.41 25.78 2.21
N GLY A 48 -12.02 27.02 2.29
CA GLY A 48 -10.85 27.56 2.98
C GLY A 48 -10.42 26.73 4.19
N GLN A 49 -9.24 26.14 4.10
CA GLN A 49 -8.76 25.04 4.93
C GLN A 49 -8.71 25.42 6.41
N ASN A 50 -9.79 25.14 7.14
CA ASN A 50 -9.71 25.01 8.58
C ASN A 50 -9.18 23.60 8.88
N LEU A 51 -7.88 23.49 9.19
CA LEU A 51 -7.22 22.22 9.54
C LEU A 51 -7.91 21.49 10.70
N ASN A 52 -8.75 22.18 11.46
CA ASN A 52 -9.55 21.63 12.55
C ASN A 52 -10.93 21.11 12.10
N SER A 53 -11.33 21.32 10.85
CA SER A 53 -12.60 20.77 10.36
C SER A 53 -12.49 19.25 10.21
N LYS A 54 -13.54 18.54 10.65
CA LYS A 54 -13.64 17.08 10.47
C LYS A 54 -13.92 16.74 9.02
N LEU A 55 -13.26 15.69 8.53
CA LEU A 55 -13.50 15.10 7.22
C LEU A 55 -14.75 14.19 7.27
N ASN A 56 -15.49 14.15 6.19
CA ASN A 56 -16.60 13.21 6.00
C ASN A 56 -16.08 11.95 5.30
N ILE A 57 -16.05 10.85 6.01
CA ILE A 57 -15.44 9.59 5.54
C ILE A 57 -16.53 8.54 5.31
N ALA A 58 -16.45 7.87 4.16
CA ALA A 58 -17.23 6.67 3.86
C ALA A 58 -16.32 5.44 3.96
N CYS A 59 -16.78 4.38 4.63
CA CYS A 59 -16.01 3.16 4.86
C CYS A 59 -16.62 2.00 4.09
N ILE A 60 -15.83 1.35 3.21
CA ILE A 60 -16.25 0.28 2.29
C ILE A 60 -15.52 -1.00 2.66
N GLY A 61 -16.29 -2.05 3.00
CA GLY A 61 -15.79 -3.26 3.65
C GLY A 61 -15.51 -2.98 5.12
N ILE A 62 -16.50 -3.13 5.99
CA ILE A 62 -16.41 -2.75 7.41
C ILE A 62 -16.11 -3.93 8.34
N GLY A 63 -15.95 -5.14 7.77
CA GLY A 63 -15.59 -6.36 8.51
C GLY A 63 -14.08 -6.52 8.68
N GLY A 64 -13.65 -7.41 9.57
CA GLY A 64 -12.24 -7.77 9.75
C GLY A 64 -11.30 -6.57 9.84
N LYS A 65 -10.39 -6.43 8.87
CA LYS A 65 -9.46 -5.30 8.81
C LYS A 65 -10.18 -3.95 8.64
N GLY A 66 -11.29 -3.92 7.89
CA GLY A 66 -12.07 -2.70 7.69
C GLY A 66 -12.65 -2.12 8.96
N ARG A 67 -12.98 -2.96 9.97
CA ARG A 67 -13.37 -2.48 11.30
C ARG A 67 -12.26 -1.62 11.92
N SER A 68 -11.02 -2.11 11.91
CA SER A 68 -9.90 -1.35 12.47
C SER A 68 -9.55 -0.10 11.66
N ASP A 69 -9.76 -0.11 10.35
CA ASP A 69 -9.53 1.06 9.49
C ASP A 69 -10.61 2.14 9.70
N THR A 70 -11.87 1.72 9.86
CA THR A 70 -12.98 2.62 10.24
C THR A 70 -12.71 3.23 11.61
N ASP A 71 -12.30 2.43 12.58
CA ASP A 71 -12.02 2.89 13.95
C ASP A 71 -10.82 3.83 14.03
N ALA A 72 -9.83 3.67 13.15
CA ALA A 72 -8.69 4.59 13.03
C ALA A 72 -9.09 5.98 12.49
N CYS A 73 -10.27 6.09 11.89
CA CYS A 73 -10.86 7.35 11.43
C CYS A 73 -11.94 7.91 12.37
N ALA A 74 -12.11 7.35 13.58
CA ALA A 74 -13.23 7.66 14.49
C ALA A 74 -13.28 9.13 14.97
N ASP A 75 -12.16 9.85 14.93
CA ASP A 75 -12.10 11.27 15.26
C ASP A 75 -12.68 12.18 14.16
N GLU A 76 -12.90 11.65 12.98
CA GLU A 76 -13.55 12.31 11.85
C GLU A 76 -15.06 11.98 11.81
N ASN A 77 -15.79 12.48 10.82
CA ASN A 77 -17.20 12.16 10.63
C ASN A 77 -17.34 10.90 9.77
N ILE A 78 -17.72 9.79 10.34
CA ILE A 78 -18.10 8.61 9.56
C ILE A 78 -19.54 8.81 9.06
N VAL A 79 -19.68 9.14 7.77
CA VAL A 79 -20.96 9.53 7.18
C VAL A 79 -21.68 8.41 6.43
N ALA A 80 -20.91 7.38 5.99
CA ALA A 80 -21.45 6.21 5.33
C ALA A 80 -20.65 4.94 5.66
N LEU A 81 -21.37 3.82 5.74
CA LEU A 81 -20.83 2.47 5.89
C LEU A 81 -21.34 1.63 4.72
N CYS A 82 -20.47 0.82 4.11
CA CYS A 82 -20.83 -0.05 3.00
C CYS A 82 -20.28 -1.45 3.20
N ASP A 83 -21.16 -2.46 3.19
CA ASP A 83 -20.78 -3.88 3.20
C ASP A 83 -21.88 -4.72 2.56
N VAL A 84 -21.49 -5.82 1.92
CA VAL A 84 -22.40 -6.71 1.22
C VAL A 84 -23.08 -7.72 2.14
N ASP A 85 -22.55 -7.94 3.35
CA ASP A 85 -23.09 -8.87 4.34
C ASP A 85 -23.62 -8.14 5.59
N THR A 86 -24.92 -8.24 5.83
CA THR A 86 -25.62 -7.65 6.97
C THR A 86 -25.78 -8.60 8.16
N ALA A 87 -25.30 -9.85 8.07
CA ALA A 87 -25.25 -10.79 9.21
C ALA A 87 -23.93 -10.72 9.98
N SER A 88 -22.92 -10.03 9.45
CA SER A 88 -21.61 -9.98 10.12
C SER A 88 -21.69 -9.25 11.47
N GLU A 89 -20.89 -9.71 12.44
CA GLU A 89 -20.71 -8.99 13.72
C GLU A 89 -20.27 -7.54 13.48
N ALA A 90 -19.44 -7.34 12.45
CA ALA A 90 -18.95 -6.02 12.09
C ALA A 90 -20.09 -5.09 11.65
N TYR A 91 -21.07 -5.58 10.88
CA TYR A 91 -22.24 -4.79 10.53
C TYR A 91 -22.98 -4.29 11.79
N ALA A 92 -23.30 -5.22 12.71
CA ALA A 92 -24.02 -4.90 13.92
C ALA A 92 -23.25 -3.92 14.82
N THR A 93 -21.94 -4.11 14.97
CA THR A 93 -21.10 -3.27 15.84
C THR A 93 -20.84 -1.90 15.24
N GLN A 94 -20.53 -1.79 13.95
CA GLN A 94 -20.20 -0.52 13.30
C GLN A 94 -21.43 0.36 13.10
N THR A 95 -22.58 -0.21 12.72
CA THR A 95 -23.83 0.56 12.61
C THR A 95 -24.31 1.10 13.96
N LYS A 96 -24.10 0.34 15.04
CA LYS A 96 -24.37 0.80 16.41
C LYS A 96 -23.40 1.90 16.86
N LYS A 97 -22.12 1.78 16.50
CA LYS A 97 -21.08 2.74 16.88
C LYS A 97 -21.23 4.08 16.15
N TYR A 98 -21.67 4.05 14.89
CA TYR A 98 -21.85 5.22 14.03
C TYR A 98 -23.32 5.39 13.60
N PRO A 99 -24.24 5.71 14.52
CA PRO A 99 -25.68 5.72 14.24
C PRO A 99 -26.11 6.82 13.26
N GLY A 100 -25.26 7.82 13.03
CA GLY A 100 -25.49 8.87 12.02
C GLY A 100 -25.04 8.50 10.61
N ALA A 101 -24.27 7.40 10.45
CA ALA A 101 -23.81 6.96 9.15
C ALA A 101 -24.91 6.22 8.38
N LYS A 102 -25.08 6.54 7.09
CA LYS A 102 -25.98 5.80 6.22
C LYS A 102 -25.33 4.48 5.79
N PHE A 103 -26.11 3.40 5.81
CA PHE A 103 -25.64 2.09 5.38
C PHE A 103 -26.03 1.80 3.93
N TYR A 104 -25.12 1.19 3.18
CA TYR A 104 -25.30 0.76 1.79
C TYR A 104 -24.75 -0.66 1.59
N LYS A 105 -25.39 -1.46 0.74
CA LYS A 105 -24.79 -2.72 0.25
C LYS A 105 -23.90 -2.50 -0.97
N ASP A 106 -24.25 -1.56 -1.84
CA ASP A 106 -23.54 -1.24 -3.06
C ASP A 106 -22.82 0.12 -2.95
N PHE A 107 -21.50 0.12 -3.03
CA PHE A 107 -20.68 1.33 -2.98
C PHE A 107 -20.98 2.30 -4.14
N ARG A 108 -21.47 1.81 -5.29
CA ARG A 108 -21.84 2.65 -6.43
C ARG A 108 -23.03 3.53 -6.07
N GLN A 109 -24.07 2.93 -5.44
CA GLN A 109 -25.23 3.67 -4.93
C GLN A 109 -24.81 4.67 -3.84
N MET A 110 -23.91 4.28 -2.95
CA MET A 110 -23.37 5.17 -1.93
C MET A 110 -22.68 6.39 -2.55
N LEU A 111 -21.79 6.17 -3.52
CA LEU A 111 -21.09 7.26 -4.19
C LEU A 111 -22.03 8.15 -5.00
N ASP A 112 -23.03 7.58 -5.68
CA ASP A 112 -24.03 8.32 -6.44
C ASP A 112 -24.87 9.23 -5.54
N GLN A 113 -25.38 8.70 -4.43
CA GLN A 113 -26.29 9.44 -3.54
C GLN A 113 -25.58 10.39 -2.58
N MET A 114 -24.35 10.07 -2.15
CA MET A 114 -23.63 10.81 -1.11
C MET A 114 -22.32 11.43 -1.59
N GLY A 115 -21.94 11.24 -2.84
CA GLY A 115 -20.62 11.67 -3.31
C GLY A 115 -20.30 13.14 -3.04
N SER A 116 -21.26 14.04 -3.11
CA SER A 116 -21.07 15.47 -2.76
C SER A 116 -20.80 15.74 -1.27
N GLN A 117 -21.15 14.79 -0.40
CA GLN A 117 -20.99 14.88 1.05
C GLN A 117 -19.76 14.14 1.57
N ILE A 118 -19.12 13.29 0.76
CA ILE A 118 -17.96 12.48 1.11
C ILE A 118 -16.68 13.21 0.70
N ASP A 119 -15.70 13.32 1.59
CA ASP A 119 -14.38 13.86 1.32
C ASP A 119 -13.38 12.73 1.00
N ALA A 120 -13.50 11.60 1.68
CA ALA A 120 -12.55 10.50 1.60
C ALA A 120 -13.23 9.13 1.78
N VAL A 121 -12.58 8.08 1.28
CA VAL A 121 -13.05 6.71 1.44
C VAL A 121 -11.95 5.79 1.99
N THR A 122 -12.31 4.87 2.89
CA THR A 122 -11.51 3.68 3.20
C THR A 122 -12.04 2.48 2.43
N ILE A 123 -11.14 1.65 1.89
CA ILE A 123 -11.46 0.47 1.09
C ILE A 123 -10.75 -0.72 1.71
N SER A 124 -11.52 -1.62 2.32
CA SER A 124 -11.02 -2.79 3.05
C SER A 124 -11.77 -4.07 2.63
N THR A 125 -12.15 -4.12 1.37
CA THR A 125 -12.78 -5.25 0.70
C THR A 125 -11.76 -6.36 0.39
N PRO A 126 -12.16 -7.52 -0.16
CA PRO A 126 -11.20 -8.45 -0.80
C PRO A 126 -10.43 -7.82 -1.96
N ASP A 127 -9.23 -8.35 -2.27
CA ASP A 127 -8.26 -7.77 -3.21
C ASP A 127 -8.86 -7.45 -4.58
N HIS A 128 -9.72 -8.33 -5.10
CA HIS A 128 -10.33 -8.20 -6.43
C HIS A 128 -11.23 -6.97 -6.58
N MET A 129 -11.73 -6.43 -5.47
CA MET A 129 -12.62 -5.26 -5.46
C MET A 129 -11.86 -3.93 -5.35
N HIS A 130 -10.61 -3.95 -4.87
CA HIS A 130 -9.85 -2.73 -4.54
C HIS A 130 -9.80 -1.73 -5.70
N ALA A 131 -9.40 -2.18 -6.90
CA ALA A 131 -9.21 -1.29 -8.04
C ALA A 131 -10.51 -0.66 -8.52
N ILE A 132 -11.61 -1.44 -8.54
CA ILE A 132 -12.93 -0.97 -8.98
C ILE A 132 -13.44 0.13 -8.04
N VAL A 133 -13.41 -0.12 -6.74
CA VAL A 133 -13.88 0.83 -5.73
C VAL A 133 -13.00 2.09 -5.72
N ALA A 134 -11.67 1.90 -5.70
CA ALA A 134 -10.72 3.01 -5.68
C ALA A 134 -10.86 3.91 -6.92
N SER A 135 -10.97 3.31 -8.12
CA SER A 135 -11.10 4.10 -9.34
C SER A 135 -12.40 4.92 -9.37
N ALA A 136 -13.52 4.34 -8.92
CA ALA A 136 -14.80 5.04 -8.82
C ALA A 136 -14.72 6.26 -7.88
N ALA A 137 -14.15 6.08 -6.69
CA ALA A 137 -13.96 7.16 -5.73
C ALA A 137 -13.00 8.25 -6.27
N MET A 138 -11.88 7.85 -6.88
CA MET A 138 -10.89 8.77 -7.44
C MET A 138 -11.42 9.55 -8.65
N LYS A 139 -12.33 8.99 -9.45
CA LYS A 139 -13.03 9.73 -10.50
C LYS A 139 -13.80 10.91 -9.94
N MET A 140 -14.41 10.74 -8.79
CA MET A 140 -15.16 11.77 -8.07
C MET A 140 -14.25 12.65 -7.19
N HIS A 141 -12.92 12.60 -7.40
CA HIS A 141 -11.93 13.35 -6.64
C HIS A 141 -11.95 13.10 -5.12
N LYS A 142 -12.32 11.87 -4.68
CA LYS A 142 -12.23 11.50 -3.26
C LYS A 142 -10.83 11.05 -2.91
N ALA A 143 -10.35 11.43 -1.72
CA ALA A 143 -9.13 10.85 -1.17
C ALA A 143 -9.37 9.37 -0.84
N VAL A 144 -8.35 8.52 -1.02
CA VAL A 144 -8.51 7.07 -0.92
C VAL A 144 -7.46 6.46 0.00
N PHE A 145 -7.93 5.75 1.03
CA PHE A 145 -7.14 4.77 1.76
C PHE A 145 -7.57 3.37 1.29
N CYS A 146 -6.69 2.62 0.63
CA CYS A 146 -7.00 1.29 0.11
C CYS A 146 -6.11 0.25 0.77
N GLN A 147 -6.69 -0.85 1.25
CA GLN A 147 -5.93 -1.94 1.84
C GLN A 147 -4.95 -2.57 0.85
N LYS A 148 -3.91 -3.21 1.40
CA LYS A 148 -2.93 -4.00 0.65
C LYS A 148 -3.59 -5.29 0.11
N PRO A 149 -3.14 -5.83 -1.00
CA PRO A 149 -1.94 -5.48 -1.79
C PRO A 149 -2.10 -4.29 -2.76
N LEU A 150 -3.05 -3.46 -2.64
CA LEU A 150 -3.53 -2.36 -3.47
C LEU A 150 -4.49 -2.84 -4.57
N THR A 151 -4.10 -3.85 -5.35
CA THR A 151 -4.88 -4.39 -6.47
C THR A 151 -4.60 -5.87 -6.66
N GLN A 152 -5.39 -6.53 -7.51
CA GLN A 152 -5.21 -7.94 -7.84
C GLN A 152 -4.35 -8.15 -9.10
N THR A 153 -4.25 -7.15 -9.99
CA THR A 153 -3.46 -7.25 -11.22
C THR A 153 -2.48 -6.09 -11.37
N VAL A 154 -1.40 -6.33 -12.15
CA VAL A 154 -0.39 -5.32 -12.47
C VAL A 154 -1.02 -4.12 -13.19
N TYR A 155 -1.92 -4.37 -14.14
CA TYR A 155 -2.61 -3.32 -14.87
C TYR A 155 -3.41 -2.40 -13.94
N GLU A 156 -4.15 -2.97 -13.00
CA GLU A 156 -4.93 -2.22 -12.01
C GLU A 156 -4.03 -1.32 -11.15
N ALA A 157 -2.88 -1.82 -10.69
CA ALA A 157 -1.94 -1.04 -9.89
C ALA A 157 -1.41 0.18 -10.66
N ARG A 158 -1.01 -0.01 -11.91
CA ARG A 158 -0.56 1.09 -12.78
C ARG A 158 -1.68 2.06 -13.11
N TYR A 159 -2.89 1.55 -13.31
CA TYR A 159 -4.07 2.37 -13.57
C TYR A 159 -4.38 3.32 -12.42
N LEU A 160 -4.43 2.80 -11.18
CA LEU A 160 -4.65 3.63 -9.99
C LEU A 160 -3.51 4.62 -9.75
N ARG A 161 -2.25 4.20 -9.94
CA ARG A 161 -1.08 5.09 -9.87
C ARG A 161 -1.17 6.27 -10.84
N LYS A 162 -1.51 5.98 -12.10
CA LYS A 162 -1.70 6.99 -13.13
C LYS A 162 -2.80 7.97 -12.74
N MET A 163 -3.97 7.46 -12.36
CA MET A 163 -5.13 8.28 -11.97
C MET A 163 -4.82 9.15 -10.75
N ALA A 164 -4.15 8.60 -9.71
CA ALA A 164 -3.76 9.36 -8.53
C ALA A 164 -2.87 10.56 -8.88
N LYS A 165 -1.90 10.35 -9.78
CA LYS A 165 -0.98 11.39 -10.25
C LYS A 165 -1.71 12.46 -11.08
N GLU A 166 -2.49 12.05 -12.07
CA GLU A 166 -3.19 12.96 -12.99
C GLU A 166 -4.22 13.84 -12.27
N LYS A 167 -4.94 13.25 -11.33
CA LYS A 167 -5.98 13.95 -10.55
C LYS A 167 -5.48 14.56 -9.24
N LYS A 168 -4.20 14.38 -8.91
CA LYS A 168 -3.58 14.86 -7.65
C LYS A 168 -4.33 14.39 -6.39
N ILE A 169 -4.80 13.14 -6.38
CA ILE A 169 -5.56 12.57 -5.28
C ILE A 169 -4.62 12.22 -4.12
N VAL A 170 -5.03 12.55 -2.89
CA VAL A 170 -4.37 12.06 -1.68
C VAL A 170 -4.73 10.57 -1.51
N THR A 171 -3.71 9.73 -1.56
CA THR A 171 -3.88 8.27 -1.52
C THR A 171 -2.96 7.64 -0.49
N GLN A 172 -3.38 6.52 0.11
CA GLN A 172 -2.58 5.72 1.04
C GLN A 172 -2.92 4.24 0.87
N MET A 173 -1.92 3.37 0.71
CA MET A 173 -2.12 1.92 0.79
C MET A 173 -2.02 1.46 2.25
N GLY A 174 -2.82 0.48 2.65
CA GLY A 174 -2.93 -0.03 4.02
C GLY A 174 -1.77 -0.91 4.49
N ASN A 175 -0.52 -0.63 4.09
CA ASN A 175 0.67 -1.30 4.61
C ASN A 175 1.26 -0.52 5.80
N GLN A 176 0.59 -0.63 6.93
CA GLN A 176 0.79 0.20 8.14
C GLN A 176 2.22 0.20 8.71
N GLY A 177 3.03 -0.82 8.45
CA GLY A 177 4.46 -0.85 8.81
C GLY A 177 5.25 0.35 8.27
N SER A 178 4.78 0.99 7.20
CA SER A 178 5.36 2.22 6.65
C SER A 178 5.38 3.39 7.65
N ALA A 179 4.52 3.36 8.67
CA ALA A 179 4.50 4.36 9.74
C ALA A 179 5.47 4.03 10.89
N ALA A 180 6.10 2.86 10.89
CA ALA A 180 7.02 2.46 11.94
C ALA A 180 8.37 3.20 11.83
N ASP A 181 8.84 3.75 12.93
CA ASP A 181 10.11 4.47 12.99
C ASP A 181 11.31 3.59 12.64
N GLY A 182 11.27 2.30 13.02
CA GLY A 182 12.31 1.34 12.67
C GLY A 182 12.45 1.14 11.17
N LEU A 183 11.32 0.99 10.44
CA LEU A 183 11.34 0.88 8.98
C LEU A 183 11.96 2.13 8.34
N ARG A 184 11.52 3.31 8.76
CA ARG A 184 12.04 4.59 8.25
C ARG A 184 13.53 4.73 8.53
N ARG A 185 13.95 4.32 9.73
CA ARG A 185 15.37 4.33 10.12
C ARG A 185 16.21 3.36 9.29
N ALA A 186 15.73 2.14 9.07
CA ALA A 186 16.41 1.17 8.22
C ALA A 186 16.56 1.69 6.78
N VAL A 187 15.50 2.26 6.21
CA VAL A 187 15.54 2.84 4.86
C VAL A 187 16.61 3.91 4.74
N GLU A 188 16.64 4.87 5.66
CA GLU A 188 17.63 5.97 5.66
C GLU A 188 19.07 5.46 5.71
N THR A 189 19.35 4.60 6.70
CA THR A 189 20.72 4.15 6.96
C THR A 189 21.26 3.25 5.84
N ILE A 190 20.40 2.39 5.25
CA ILE A 190 20.81 1.57 4.10
C ILE A 190 21.05 2.45 2.86
N GLN A 191 20.18 3.42 2.59
CA GLN A 191 20.37 4.40 1.52
C GLN A 191 21.65 5.23 1.70
N ASP A 192 22.06 5.46 2.93
CA ASP A 192 23.29 6.19 3.27
C ASP A 192 24.55 5.29 3.30
N GLY A 193 24.40 4.00 2.93
CA GLY A 193 25.52 3.10 2.72
C GLY A 193 25.93 2.28 3.95
N LEU A 194 25.08 2.15 4.98
CA LEU A 194 25.36 1.42 6.22
C LEU A 194 25.97 0.04 5.99
N ILE A 195 25.48 -0.71 5.00
CA ILE A 195 25.91 -2.07 4.67
C ILE A 195 26.53 -2.18 3.27
N GLY A 196 26.91 -1.06 2.66
CA GLY A 196 27.49 -1.02 1.31
C GLY A 196 26.51 -1.42 0.21
N GLN A 197 27.02 -2.03 -0.87
CA GLN A 197 26.20 -2.49 -1.99
C GLN A 197 25.49 -3.79 -1.63
N VAL A 198 24.15 -3.77 -1.69
CA VAL A 198 23.32 -4.94 -1.38
C VAL A 198 23.18 -5.79 -2.64
N SER A 199 23.54 -7.07 -2.56
CA SER A 199 23.44 -8.04 -3.66
C SER A 199 22.30 -9.04 -3.49
N GLN A 200 21.88 -9.33 -2.25
CA GLN A 200 20.84 -10.29 -1.95
C GLN A 200 19.86 -9.77 -0.89
N VAL A 201 18.59 -10.09 -1.10
CA VAL A 201 17.50 -9.85 -0.13
C VAL A 201 16.72 -11.14 0.01
N HIS A 202 16.54 -11.61 1.25
CA HIS A 202 15.73 -12.77 1.58
C HIS A 202 14.57 -12.36 2.47
N VAL A 203 13.35 -12.68 2.06
CA VAL A 203 12.12 -12.31 2.77
C VAL A 203 11.26 -13.54 2.94
N TRP A 204 10.80 -13.80 4.15
CA TRP A 204 9.98 -14.97 4.46
C TRP A 204 8.83 -14.62 5.38
N THR A 205 7.78 -15.48 5.38
CA THR A 205 6.59 -15.32 6.18
C THR A 205 5.99 -16.68 6.58
N ASN A 206 5.26 -16.69 7.67
CA ASN A 206 4.51 -17.87 8.15
C ASN A 206 3.14 -18.05 7.46
N ARG A 207 2.90 -17.33 6.37
CA ARG A 207 1.65 -17.48 5.59
C ARG A 207 1.82 -18.57 4.53
N PRO A 208 0.69 -19.15 4.07
CA PRO A 208 -0.70 -18.85 4.42
C PRO A 208 -1.14 -19.43 5.77
N VAL A 209 -2.08 -18.78 6.47
CA VAL A 209 -2.80 -19.32 7.62
C VAL A 209 -4.27 -19.60 7.28
N TRP A 210 -4.58 -19.59 6.01
CA TRP A 210 -5.84 -19.98 5.39
C TRP A 210 -5.58 -21.09 4.40
N PRO A 211 -6.60 -21.91 4.04
CA PRO A 211 -6.42 -22.98 3.07
C PRO A 211 -6.00 -22.46 1.69
N GLN A 212 -5.02 -23.15 1.09
CA GLN A 212 -4.58 -23.00 -0.31
C GLN A 212 -4.46 -24.39 -0.94
N ALA A 213 -4.07 -24.48 -2.22
CA ALA A 213 -4.05 -25.71 -3.02
C ALA A 213 -5.41 -26.45 -3.09
N MET A 214 -6.49 -25.66 -3.07
CA MET A 214 -7.87 -26.17 -3.10
C MET A 214 -8.39 -26.21 -4.52
N ASP A 215 -9.12 -27.29 -4.86
CA ASP A 215 -9.92 -27.33 -6.06
C ASP A 215 -11.26 -26.61 -5.85
N ARG A 216 -11.88 -26.18 -6.95
CA ARG A 216 -13.22 -25.59 -6.91
C ARG A 216 -14.22 -26.59 -6.33
N PRO A 217 -14.98 -26.22 -5.29
CA PRO A 217 -15.99 -27.12 -4.73
C PRO A 217 -17.11 -27.38 -5.73
N LEU A 218 -17.61 -28.60 -5.73
CA LEU A 218 -18.73 -28.99 -6.58
C LEU A 218 -20.08 -28.55 -6.00
N GLY A 219 -21.04 -28.33 -6.89
CA GLY A 219 -22.41 -27.95 -6.54
C GLY A 219 -22.53 -26.52 -6.02
N GLU A 220 -23.70 -26.19 -5.50
CA GLU A 220 -24.04 -24.86 -4.97
C GLU A 220 -24.81 -25.00 -3.65
N ASP A 221 -24.70 -23.98 -2.81
CA ASP A 221 -25.49 -23.84 -1.59
C ASP A 221 -26.36 -22.58 -1.72
N PRO A 222 -27.49 -22.52 -0.99
CA PRO A 222 -28.31 -21.31 -0.97
C PRO A 222 -27.53 -20.11 -0.44
N VAL A 223 -27.56 -19.01 -1.18
CA VAL A 223 -26.98 -17.75 -0.70
C VAL A 223 -27.73 -17.27 0.53
N PRO A 224 -27.09 -16.94 1.66
CA PRO A 224 -27.73 -16.33 2.80
C PRO A 224 -28.48 -15.05 2.40
N LYS A 225 -29.70 -14.83 2.91
CA LYS A 225 -30.51 -13.64 2.61
C LYS A 225 -29.84 -12.32 2.98
N THR A 226 -28.89 -12.37 3.88
CA THR A 226 -28.11 -11.23 4.40
C THR A 226 -26.94 -10.87 3.52
N LEU A 227 -26.42 -11.81 2.72
CA LEU A 227 -25.28 -11.64 1.82
C LEU A 227 -25.76 -11.32 0.38
N ASP A 228 -25.20 -10.26 -0.21
CA ASP A 228 -25.34 -10.01 -1.65
C ASP A 228 -24.17 -10.65 -2.38
N TRP A 229 -24.37 -11.87 -2.89
CA TRP A 229 -23.30 -12.65 -3.52
C TRP A 229 -22.85 -12.06 -4.87
N ASP A 230 -23.75 -11.43 -5.63
CA ASP A 230 -23.39 -10.76 -6.88
C ASP A 230 -22.47 -9.56 -6.65
N LEU A 231 -22.79 -8.73 -5.65
CA LEU A 231 -21.95 -7.62 -5.24
C LEU A 231 -20.63 -8.08 -4.63
N TRP A 232 -20.62 -9.21 -3.89
CA TRP A 232 -19.40 -9.77 -3.34
C TRP A 232 -18.45 -10.26 -4.44
N LEU A 233 -18.97 -10.97 -5.46
CA LEU A 233 -18.19 -11.40 -6.62
C LEU A 233 -17.64 -10.22 -7.42
N GLY A 234 -18.39 -9.14 -7.52
CA GLY A 234 -17.93 -7.92 -8.20
C GLY A 234 -17.37 -8.19 -9.60
N PRO A 235 -16.13 -7.79 -9.90
CA PRO A 235 -15.49 -7.98 -11.20
C PRO A 235 -15.03 -9.42 -11.47
N ALA A 236 -15.01 -10.31 -10.45
CA ALA A 236 -14.59 -11.70 -10.62
C ALA A 236 -15.60 -12.50 -11.46
N PRO A 237 -15.18 -13.59 -12.12
CA PRO A 237 -16.08 -14.46 -12.84
C PRO A 237 -17.22 -14.98 -11.98
N MET A 238 -18.41 -15.12 -12.55
CA MET A 238 -19.56 -15.70 -11.86
C MET A 238 -19.25 -17.12 -11.40
N ARG A 239 -19.57 -17.43 -10.14
CA ARG A 239 -19.51 -18.78 -9.60
C ARG A 239 -20.61 -19.02 -8.56
N PRO A 240 -21.05 -20.28 -8.39
CA PRO A 240 -22.00 -20.65 -7.35
C PRO A 240 -21.44 -20.33 -5.95
N TYR A 241 -22.34 -19.94 -5.06
CA TYR A 241 -22.01 -19.78 -3.64
C TYR A 241 -21.77 -21.15 -3.00
N LYS A 242 -20.80 -21.20 -2.09
CA LYS A 242 -20.58 -22.36 -1.21
C LYS A 242 -20.42 -21.86 0.22
N GLY A 243 -21.22 -22.41 1.09
CA GLY A 243 -21.18 -22.17 2.52
C GLY A 243 -19.98 -22.82 3.22
N ARG A 244 -20.11 -23.04 4.50
CA ARG A 244 -19.08 -23.68 5.33
C ARG A 244 -18.89 -25.15 4.93
N ARG A 245 -17.65 -25.66 5.03
CA ARG A 245 -17.37 -27.08 4.82
C ARG A 245 -18.00 -27.93 5.90
N ASN A 246 -17.85 -27.47 7.16
CA ASN A 246 -18.45 -28.05 8.34
C ASN A 246 -19.24 -26.98 9.09
N PRO A 247 -20.29 -27.35 9.87
CA PRO A 247 -21.04 -26.39 10.68
C PRO A 247 -20.19 -25.59 11.67
N ASP A 248 -19.10 -26.17 12.15
CA ASP A 248 -18.20 -25.57 13.14
C ASP A 248 -17.12 -24.66 12.52
N ASP A 249 -17.01 -24.63 11.18
CA ASP A 249 -16.07 -23.72 10.51
C ASP A 249 -16.51 -22.25 10.73
N GLU A 250 -15.60 -21.39 11.13
CA GLU A 250 -15.88 -19.95 11.29
C GLU A 250 -16.15 -19.26 9.96
N ASN A 251 -15.59 -19.78 8.86
CA ASN A 251 -15.66 -19.19 7.53
C ASN A 251 -16.37 -20.12 6.54
N ALA A 252 -17.10 -19.54 5.59
CA ALA A 252 -17.50 -20.23 4.36
C ALA A 252 -16.26 -20.49 3.48
N ILE A 253 -16.46 -21.16 2.33
CA ILE A 253 -15.34 -21.56 1.46
C ILE A 253 -14.63 -20.36 0.83
N TYR A 254 -15.36 -19.27 0.61
CA TYR A 254 -14.81 -18.06 -0.03
C TYR A 254 -14.69 -16.90 0.93
N GLU A 255 -15.70 -16.63 1.75
CA GLU A 255 -15.78 -15.44 2.62
C GLU A 255 -15.96 -15.87 4.11
N PRO A 256 -15.72 -14.97 5.06
CA PRO A 256 -15.18 -13.62 4.89
C PRO A 256 -13.64 -13.55 4.82
N PHE A 257 -12.90 -14.64 5.11
CA PHE A 257 -11.43 -14.64 5.28
C PHE A 257 -10.68 -15.46 4.23
N VAL A 258 -11.26 -16.60 3.80
CA VAL A 258 -10.59 -17.63 2.99
C VAL A 258 -10.38 -17.22 1.53
N TRP A 259 -11.05 -16.17 1.06
CA TRP A 259 -10.92 -15.62 -0.29
C TRP A 259 -9.46 -15.37 -0.70
N ARG A 260 -8.55 -15.15 0.25
CA ARG A 260 -7.12 -14.89 0.02
C ARG A 260 -6.42 -15.99 -0.77
N GLY A 261 -6.82 -17.24 -0.55
CA GLY A 261 -6.24 -18.40 -1.25
C GLY A 261 -6.73 -18.60 -2.68
N TRP A 262 -7.87 -17.99 -3.07
CA TRP A 262 -8.48 -18.15 -4.37
C TRP A 262 -7.96 -17.16 -5.39
N GLN A 263 -7.52 -17.63 -6.57
CA GLN A 263 -6.90 -16.79 -7.58
C GLN A 263 -7.84 -15.74 -8.20
N ASP A 264 -9.16 -15.95 -8.13
CA ASP A 264 -10.15 -14.99 -8.61
C ASP A 264 -10.41 -13.85 -7.60
N PHE A 265 -10.09 -14.05 -6.33
CA PHE A 265 -10.46 -13.10 -5.26
C PHE A 265 -9.28 -12.50 -4.54
N GLY A 266 -8.20 -13.26 -4.35
CA GLY A 266 -7.01 -12.88 -3.61
C GLY A 266 -5.73 -13.00 -4.40
N THR A 267 -4.62 -12.82 -3.69
CA THR A 267 -3.27 -12.81 -4.23
C THR A 267 -2.33 -13.79 -3.47
N GLY A 268 -2.94 -14.71 -2.69
CA GLY A 268 -2.20 -15.69 -1.91
C GLY A 268 -1.33 -15.09 -0.81
N ALA A 269 -0.46 -15.88 -0.23
CA ALA A 269 0.46 -15.44 0.81
C ALA A 269 1.41 -14.32 0.34
N LEU A 270 1.86 -14.39 -0.92
CA LEU A 270 2.75 -13.39 -1.49
C LEU A 270 2.13 -12.00 -1.50
N GLY A 271 0.95 -11.82 -2.09
CA GLY A 271 0.30 -10.51 -2.16
C GLY A 271 -0.17 -10.01 -0.79
N ASP A 272 -0.64 -10.93 0.07
CA ASP A 272 -1.08 -10.58 1.43
C ASP A 272 0.05 -10.01 2.28
N MET A 273 1.27 -10.60 2.23
CA MET A 273 2.36 -10.27 3.16
C MET A 273 3.52 -9.48 2.56
N ALA A 274 3.85 -9.69 1.29
CA ALA A 274 5.06 -9.05 0.75
C ALA A 274 4.96 -7.52 0.66
N CYS A 275 3.74 -6.97 0.58
CA CYS A 275 3.53 -5.52 0.72
C CYS A 275 3.95 -4.96 2.09
N HIS A 276 4.09 -5.82 3.10
CA HIS A 276 4.62 -5.49 4.42
C HIS A 276 6.11 -5.78 4.51
N THR A 277 6.49 -7.04 4.31
CA THR A 277 7.85 -7.53 4.58
C THR A 277 8.89 -7.10 3.53
N VAL A 278 8.49 -6.90 2.25
CA VAL A 278 9.36 -6.35 1.20
C VAL A 278 9.39 -4.82 1.19
N ASN A 279 8.52 -4.15 1.95
CA ASN A 279 8.41 -2.69 1.95
C ASN A 279 9.73 -1.98 2.33
N MET A 280 10.43 -2.50 3.34
CA MET A 280 11.70 -1.91 3.80
C MET A 280 12.79 -2.06 2.72
N PRO A 281 13.14 -3.24 2.19
CA PRO A 281 14.14 -3.37 1.13
C PRO A 281 13.72 -2.69 -0.17
N PHE A 282 12.42 -2.71 -0.52
CA PHE A 282 11.91 -1.99 -1.70
C PHE A 282 12.25 -0.49 -1.65
N ARG A 283 12.03 0.15 -0.50
CA ARG A 283 12.32 1.57 -0.31
C ARG A 283 13.79 1.87 -0.16
N ALA A 284 14.48 1.04 0.63
CA ALA A 284 15.91 1.23 0.90
C ALA A 284 16.75 1.13 -0.36
N LEU A 285 16.41 0.23 -1.27
CA LEU A 285 17.14 -0.04 -2.49
C LEU A 285 16.52 0.61 -3.74
N ASP A 286 15.42 1.37 -3.60
CA ASP A 286 14.62 1.91 -4.70
C ASP A 286 14.40 0.86 -5.81
N LEU A 287 13.89 -0.31 -5.44
CA LEU A 287 13.67 -1.40 -6.37
C LEU A 287 12.72 -0.95 -7.49
N GLY A 288 13.21 -1.02 -8.71
CA GLY A 288 12.46 -0.73 -9.90
C GLY A 288 11.67 -1.94 -10.41
N TYR A 289 11.64 -2.11 -11.72
CA TYR A 289 11.07 -3.31 -12.32
C TYR A 289 12.08 -4.45 -12.27
N PRO A 290 11.69 -5.67 -11.84
CA PRO A 290 12.52 -6.85 -12.02
C PRO A 290 12.63 -7.17 -13.52
N THR A 291 13.75 -7.77 -13.93
CA THR A 291 13.94 -8.24 -15.31
C THR A 291 13.51 -9.69 -15.49
N GLU A 292 13.65 -10.49 -14.43
CA GLU A 292 13.23 -11.90 -14.39
C GLU A 292 12.48 -12.21 -13.10
N ILE A 293 11.46 -13.04 -13.22
CA ILE A 293 10.69 -13.59 -12.10
C ILE A 293 10.55 -15.10 -12.31
N GLU A 294 10.93 -15.89 -11.30
CA GLU A 294 10.85 -17.34 -11.33
C GLU A 294 10.24 -17.86 -10.04
N ALA A 295 9.08 -18.49 -10.15
CA ALA A 295 8.35 -19.03 -9.01
C ALA A 295 8.38 -20.56 -9.02
N ILE A 296 8.66 -21.14 -7.84
CA ILE A 296 8.64 -22.58 -7.57
C ILE A 296 7.56 -22.83 -6.52
N PRO A 297 6.44 -23.47 -6.87
CA PRO A 297 5.38 -23.81 -5.94
C PRO A 297 5.78 -25.03 -5.08
N PHE A 298 5.27 -25.08 -3.85
CA PHE A 298 5.27 -26.28 -3.01
C PHE A 298 3.88 -26.93 -3.04
N GLY A 299 3.86 -28.25 -3.17
CA GLY A 299 2.63 -28.98 -3.38
C GLY A 299 2.05 -28.80 -4.79
N GLN A 300 0.78 -29.17 -4.95
CA GLN A 300 0.10 -29.12 -6.22
C GLN A 300 -0.33 -27.68 -6.56
N MET A 301 0.01 -27.22 -7.76
CA MET A 301 -0.53 -25.98 -8.34
C MET A 301 -1.75 -26.32 -9.20
N ASN A 302 -2.84 -25.58 -9.03
CA ASN A 302 -4.05 -25.70 -9.85
C ASN A 302 -4.48 -24.32 -10.41
N LYS A 303 -5.63 -24.26 -11.11
CA LYS A 303 -6.13 -23.03 -11.72
C LYS A 303 -7.07 -22.21 -10.81
N GLU A 304 -7.41 -22.74 -9.62
CA GLU A 304 -8.40 -22.15 -8.74
C GLU A 304 -7.78 -21.41 -7.57
N SER A 305 -6.75 -22.01 -6.96
CA SER A 305 -6.12 -21.46 -5.75
C SER A 305 -4.60 -21.45 -5.84
N TYR A 306 -3.95 -20.69 -4.95
CA TYR A 306 -2.50 -20.64 -4.85
C TYR A 306 -1.96 -21.91 -4.17
N PRO A 307 -0.65 -22.27 -4.35
CA PRO A 307 -0.03 -23.43 -3.72
C PRO A 307 0.12 -23.21 -2.21
N VAL A 308 0.29 -24.28 -1.45
CA VAL A 308 0.49 -24.21 0.03
C VAL A 308 1.76 -23.47 0.44
N GLY A 309 2.70 -23.32 -0.46
CA GLY A 309 3.90 -22.51 -0.27
C GLY A 309 4.56 -22.19 -1.60
N SER A 310 5.44 -21.18 -1.60
CA SER A 310 6.19 -20.81 -2.78
C SER A 310 7.58 -20.24 -2.45
N LYS A 311 8.55 -20.53 -3.32
CA LYS A 311 9.85 -19.85 -3.37
C LYS A 311 9.95 -19.08 -4.67
N ILE A 312 10.17 -17.76 -4.58
CA ILE A 312 10.16 -16.90 -5.76
C ILE A 312 11.44 -16.07 -5.82
N ARG A 313 12.08 -16.05 -6.98
CA ARG A 313 13.24 -15.24 -7.28
C ARG A 313 12.84 -14.06 -8.16
N PHE A 314 13.21 -12.85 -7.74
CA PHE A 314 13.10 -11.64 -8.52
C PHE A 314 14.51 -11.10 -8.79
N GLN A 315 14.86 -10.90 -10.04
CA GLN A 315 16.13 -10.31 -10.44
C GLN A 315 15.96 -8.85 -10.81
N PHE A 316 16.64 -7.96 -10.11
CA PHE A 316 16.65 -6.53 -10.41
C PHE A 316 17.99 -6.14 -11.05
N PRO A 317 17.99 -5.30 -12.10
CA PRO A 317 19.21 -4.84 -12.74
C PRO A 317 19.93 -3.79 -11.88
N ALA A 318 21.20 -3.55 -12.18
CA ALA A 318 21.88 -2.37 -11.70
C ALA A 318 21.11 -1.10 -12.09
N ARG A 319 21.06 -0.10 -11.20
CA ARG A 319 20.21 1.07 -11.40
C ARG A 319 20.72 2.30 -10.66
N LYS A 320 20.26 3.46 -11.11
CA LYS A 320 20.47 4.73 -10.42
C LYS A 320 19.18 5.13 -9.72
N ALA A 321 19.28 5.40 -8.42
CA ALA A 321 18.18 5.90 -7.60
C ALA A 321 18.40 7.39 -7.30
N SER A 322 17.33 8.17 -7.33
CA SER A 322 17.33 9.58 -6.93
C SER A 322 16.67 9.72 -5.56
N ILE A 323 17.47 9.92 -4.54
CA ILE A 323 17.02 9.94 -3.14
C ILE A 323 17.02 11.37 -2.62
N PRO A 324 15.92 11.84 -1.99
CA PRO A 324 15.87 13.15 -1.35
C PRO A 324 16.93 13.27 -0.25
N LEU A 325 17.71 14.34 -0.26
CA LEU A 325 18.72 14.63 0.78
C LEU A 325 18.14 15.20 2.06
N GLU A 326 16.97 15.80 1.97
CA GLU A 326 16.31 16.50 3.06
C GLU A 326 14.87 16.02 3.23
N HIS A 327 14.25 16.52 4.29
CA HIS A 327 12.86 16.26 4.63
C HIS A 327 11.94 16.31 3.38
N PRO A 328 10.96 15.39 3.22
CA PRO A 328 10.11 15.32 2.02
C PRO A 328 9.35 16.62 1.67
N HIS A 329 9.35 17.61 2.54
CA HIS A 329 8.79 18.94 2.29
C HIS A 329 9.74 19.92 1.60
N LEU A 330 11.05 19.55 1.45
CA LEU A 330 12.09 20.39 0.87
C LEU A 330 12.70 19.73 -0.38
N PHE A 331 11.88 19.23 -1.28
CA PHE A 331 12.19 18.40 -2.44
C PHE A 331 13.20 18.93 -3.47
N HIS A 332 14.08 19.84 -3.12
CA HIS A 332 14.94 20.49 -4.11
C HIS A 332 16.35 19.88 -4.21
N HIS A 333 16.76 19.04 -3.26
CA HIS A 333 18.07 18.42 -3.29
C HIS A 333 17.97 16.90 -3.27
N HIS A 334 18.40 16.29 -4.37
CA HIS A 334 18.46 14.83 -4.53
C HIS A 334 19.92 14.39 -4.66
N ARG A 335 20.23 13.25 -4.03
CA ARG A 335 21.45 12.52 -4.23
C ARG A 335 21.16 11.34 -5.16
N THR A 336 22.01 11.15 -6.19
CA THR A 336 21.97 9.93 -6.98
C THR A 336 22.80 8.86 -6.29
N ILE A 337 22.19 7.70 -6.07
CA ILE A 337 22.85 6.49 -5.57
C ILE A 337 22.86 5.47 -6.69
N GLU A 338 23.99 4.81 -6.89
CA GLU A 338 24.12 3.67 -7.80
C GLU A 338 23.95 2.39 -6.99
N HIS A 339 23.07 1.52 -7.43
CA HIS A 339 22.86 0.20 -6.88
C HIS A 339 23.28 -0.85 -7.90
N ASP A 340 24.01 -1.84 -7.46
CA ASP A 340 24.29 -3.04 -8.23
C ASP A 340 23.03 -3.87 -8.50
N ALA A 341 23.14 -4.89 -9.31
CA ALA A 341 22.08 -5.86 -9.51
C ALA A 341 21.76 -6.58 -8.19
N VAL A 342 20.47 -6.77 -7.90
CA VAL A 342 19.98 -7.38 -6.66
C VAL A 342 19.10 -8.56 -6.97
N THR A 343 19.30 -9.67 -6.27
CA THR A 343 18.40 -10.82 -6.25
C THR A 343 17.55 -10.76 -4.97
N LEU A 344 16.23 -10.68 -5.14
CA LEU A 344 15.29 -10.81 -4.04
C LEU A 344 14.66 -12.21 -4.06
N TRP A 345 14.72 -12.89 -2.94
CA TRP A 345 14.09 -14.16 -2.69
C TRP A 345 12.91 -14.01 -1.73
N TRP A 346 11.79 -14.56 -2.14
CA TRP A 346 10.59 -14.71 -1.32
C TRP A 346 10.39 -16.16 -0.93
N TYR A 347 9.94 -16.39 0.32
CA TYR A 347 9.63 -17.70 0.86
C TYR A 347 8.34 -17.63 1.64
N ASP A 348 7.38 -18.47 1.32
CA ASP A 348 6.15 -18.67 2.10
C ASP A 348 5.77 -20.15 2.19
N GLY A 349 5.01 -20.50 3.23
CA GLY A 349 4.54 -21.86 3.45
C GLY A 349 5.66 -22.87 3.64
N GLY A 350 5.49 -24.04 3.06
CA GLY A 350 6.41 -25.16 3.16
C GLY A 350 5.89 -26.38 2.43
N GLN A 351 6.36 -27.57 2.86
CA GLN A 351 5.83 -28.84 2.36
C GLN A 351 4.38 -29.03 2.79
N PRO A 352 3.55 -29.71 1.99
CA PRO A 352 2.17 -29.98 2.35
C PRO A 352 2.08 -30.74 3.69
N ASP A 353 1.32 -30.19 4.63
CA ASP A 353 0.97 -30.81 5.91
C ASP A 353 -0.52 -30.53 6.22
N PRO A 354 -1.44 -31.44 5.89
CA PRO A 354 -2.87 -31.23 6.12
C PRO A 354 -3.27 -31.06 7.60
N ALA A 355 -2.41 -31.44 8.55
CA ALA A 355 -2.67 -31.30 9.98
C ALA A 355 -2.27 -29.90 10.49
N ALA A 356 -1.40 -29.20 9.77
CA ALA A 356 -0.94 -27.88 10.16
C ALA A 356 -1.91 -26.78 9.71
N ARG A 357 -1.93 -25.67 10.45
CA ARG A 357 -2.67 -24.47 10.06
C ARG A 357 -2.14 -23.93 8.72
N GLY A 358 -3.03 -23.74 7.75
CA GLY A 358 -2.65 -23.31 6.39
C GLY A 358 -2.24 -24.46 5.47
N GLY A 359 -2.14 -25.70 5.96
CA GLY A 359 -1.87 -26.89 5.17
C GLY A 359 -0.39 -27.13 4.83
N HIS A 360 0.56 -26.56 5.59
CA HIS A 360 2.01 -26.66 5.37
C HIS A 360 2.82 -26.63 6.68
N ASP A 361 4.07 -27.11 6.63
CA ASP A 361 4.98 -27.30 7.75
C ASP A 361 5.91 -26.11 8.07
N LEU A 362 5.76 -24.96 7.41
CA LEU A 362 6.63 -23.77 7.53
C LEU A 362 8.13 -24.03 7.23
N SER A 363 8.46 -25.10 6.49
CA SER A 363 9.86 -25.49 6.20
C SER A 363 10.55 -24.57 5.19
N ASN A 364 9.79 -23.78 4.42
CA ASN A 364 10.33 -22.95 3.34
C ASN A 364 10.89 -21.63 3.89
N LYS A 365 12.15 -21.66 4.28
CA LYS A 365 12.91 -20.54 4.83
C LYS A 365 14.20 -20.30 4.03
N PRO A 366 14.90 -19.17 4.23
CA PRO A 366 16.23 -18.95 3.64
C PRO A 366 17.21 -20.05 4.05
N PRO A 367 18.26 -20.32 3.23
CA PRO A 367 19.30 -21.31 3.53
C PRO A 367 19.94 -21.10 4.91
N ILE A 368 20.28 -22.21 5.57
CA ILE A 368 20.80 -22.18 6.95
C ILE A 368 22.13 -21.41 7.05
N GLU A 369 22.93 -21.43 5.99
CA GLU A 369 24.21 -20.72 5.93
C GLU A 369 24.03 -19.20 6.03
N LEU A 370 22.89 -18.68 5.56
CA LEU A 370 22.54 -17.27 5.64
C LEU A 370 21.87 -16.90 6.96
N THR A 371 21.31 -17.87 7.67
CA THR A 371 20.51 -17.65 8.89
C THR A 371 21.23 -18.05 10.17
N ALA A 372 22.47 -18.56 10.10
CA ALA A 372 23.24 -18.98 11.27
C ALA A 372 23.41 -17.88 12.32
N ASP A 373 23.70 -16.65 11.89
CA ASP A 373 23.82 -15.50 12.79
C ASP A 373 22.45 -15.09 13.42
N ILE A 374 21.34 -15.33 12.72
CA ILE A 374 19.99 -15.12 13.25
C ILE A 374 19.70 -16.13 14.36
N VAL A 375 20.04 -17.40 14.12
CA VAL A 375 19.91 -18.45 15.15
C VAL A 375 20.79 -18.13 16.37
N ALA A 376 22.02 -17.66 16.15
CA ALA A 376 22.89 -17.23 17.24
C ALA A 376 22.34 -16.03 18.04
N LEU A 377 21.56 -15.14 17.39
CA LEU A 377 20.93 -13.99 18.02
C LEU A 377 19.66 -14.34 18.80
N GLN A 378 18.79 -15.21 18.25
CA GLN A 378 17.43 -15.41 18.73
C GLN A 378 17.11 -16.86 19.15
N GLY A 379 18.04 -17.81 18.94
CA GLY A 379 17.83 -19.24 19.20
C GLY A 379 17.25 -20.01 18.01
N GLU A 380 16.50 -19.32 17.16
CA GLU A 380 15.86 -19.89 15.97
C GLU A 380 15.71 -18.85 14.84
N VAL A 381 15.35 -19.31 13.63
CA VAL A 381 14.91 -18.43 12.55
C VAL A 381 13.44 -18.11 12.81
N PRO A 382 13.05 -16.84 13.01
CA PRO A 382 11.65 -16.48 13.28
C PRO A 382 10.73 -16.88 12.13
N GLU A 383 9.43 -16.94 12.42
CA GLU A 383 8.42 -17.33 11.44
C GLU A 383 8.33 -16.38 10.24
N SER A 384 8.61 -15.11 10.46
CA SER A 384 8.65 -14.06 9.41
C SER A 384 9.88 -13.19 9.57
N GLY A 385 10.38 -12.64 8.47
CA GLY A 385 11.52 -11.73 8.53
C GLY A 385 12.04 -11.29 7.18
N CYS A 386 13.05 -10.41 7.26
CA CYS A 386 13.75 -9.88 6.10
C CYS A 386 15.24 -9.77 6.39
N LEU A 387 16.08 -10.27 5.47
CA LEU A 387 17.54 -10.24 5.54
C LEU A 387 18.09 -9.55 4.29
N LEU A 388 18.86 -8.49 4.46
CA LEU A 388 19.59 -7.81 3.39
C LEU A 388 21.09 -8.08 3.56
N ILE A 389 21.75 -8.52 2.50
CA ILE A 389 23.19 -8.86 2.47
C ILE A 389 23.90 -7.89 1.55
N GLY A 390 24.78 -7.08 2.12
CA GLY A 390 25.64 -6.14 1.42
C GLY A 390 27.13 -6.49 1.61
N ASP A 391 28.00 -5.83 0.85
CA ASP A 391 29.46 -6.04 0.92
C ASP A 391 30.10 -5.41 2.18
N GLY A 392 29.41 -4.46 2.81
CA GLY A 392 29.78 -3.81 4.07
C GLY A 392 29.12 -4.38 5.31
N GLY A 393 28.12 -5.27 5.17
CA GLY A 393 27.41 -5.86 6.31
C GLY A 393 26.04 -6.40 5.96
N THR A 394 25.26 -6.71 7.02
CA THR A 394 23.97 -7.36 6.91
C THR A 394 22.95 -6.65 7.81
N VAL A 395 21.72 -6.50 7.31
CA VAL A 395 20.56 -6.01 8.08
C VAL A 395 19.53 -7.12 8.17
N PHE A 396 19.05 -7.39 9.38
CA PHE A 396 18.02 -8.37 9.66
C PHE A 396 16.84 -7.72 10.39
N SER A 397 15.62 -7.89 9.89
CA SER A 397 14.36 -7.51 10.56
C SER A 397 13.56 -8.77 10.91
N PRO A 398 13.22 -9.00 12.19
CA PRO A 398 12.55 -10.22 12.66
C PRO A 398 11.03 -10.17 12.59
N ASP A 399 10.45 -9.14 12.00
CA ASP A 399 9.00 -8.93 12.00
C ASP A 399 8.44 -8.64 10.60
N ASP A 400 7.12 -8.76 10.46
CA ASP A 400 6.39 -8.54 9.20
C ASP A 400 6.47 -7.10 8.69
N TYR A 401 6.76 -6.12 9.55
CA TYR A 401 6.55 -4.69 9.27
C TYR A 401 7.83 -3.87 9.17
N GLY A 402 8.98 -4.46 9.49
CA GLY A 402 10.24 -3.73 9.59
C GLY A 402 10.29 -2.76 10.77
N ALA A 403 9.45 -2.98 11.78
CA ALA A 403 9.36 -2.09 12.95
C ALA A 403 10.63 -2.12 13.81
N SER A 404 11.37 -3.22 13.74
CA SER A 404 12.66 -3.41 14.39
C SER A 404 13.66 -4.04 13.44
N PHE A 405 14.95 -3.73 13.61
CA PHE A 405 16.01 -4.37 12.86
C PHE A 405 17.32 -4.46 13.65
N PHE A 406 18.16 -5.37 13.20
CA PHE A 406 19.50 -5.61 13.72
C PHE A 406 20.52 -5.42 12.61
N VAL A 407 21.70 -5.00 12.96
CA VAL A 407 22.81 -4.75 12.05
C VAL A 407 24.01 -5.56 12.48
N LYS A 408 24.71 -6.16 11.52
CA LYS A 408 26.02 -6.76 11.69
C LYS A 408 26.91 -6.25 10.56
N LEU A 409 27.85 -5.36 10.90
CA LEU A 409 28.81 -4.85 9.91
C LEU A 409 29.94 -5.84 9.67
N LYS A 410 30.64 -5.70 8.54
CA LYS A 410 31.79 -6.52 8.19
C LYS A 410 32.86 -6.45 9.27
N GLY A 411 33.27 -7.60 9.78
CA GLY A 411 34.23 -7.69 10.90
C GLY A 411 33.59 -7.74 12.28
N GLU A 412 32.30 -7.55 12.41
CA GLU A 412 31.60 -7.75 13.68
C GLU A 412 31.22 -9.23 13.86
N GLU A 413 31.26 -9.68 15.13
CA GLU A 413 30.95 -11.10 15.46
C GLU A 413 29.44 -11.38 15.50
N LYS A 414 28.61 -10.37 15.87
CA LYS A 414 27.18 -10.57 16.13
C LYS A 414 26.33 -9.37 15.73
N PHE A 415 25.06 -9.65 15.49
CA PHE A 415 24.03 -8.63 15.30
C PHE A 415 23.83 -7.77 16.54
N ARG A 416 23.61 -6.47 16.33
CA ARG A 416 23.20 -5.50 17.36
C ARG A 416 21.91 -4.81 16.93
N HIS A 417 21.02 -4.61 17.89
CA HIS A 417 19.78 -3.87 17.66
C HIS A 417 20.09 -2.44 17.21
N PHE A 418 19.32 -1.92 16.25
CA PHE A 418 19.59 -0.61 15.62
C PHE A 418 19.69 0.56 16.61
N THR A 419 18.94 0.54 17.73
CA THR A 419 19.00 1.56 18.76
C THR A 419 20.29 1.51 19.60
N LYS A 420 21.05 0.43 19.52
CA LYS A 420 22.28 0.18 20.30
C LYS A 420 23.52 0.08 19.44
N HIS A 421 23.38 0.14 18.11
CA HIS A 421 24.50 0.02 17.21
C HIS A 421 25.19 1.38 17.00
N PRO A 422 26.48 1.55 17.40
CA PRO A 422 27.15 2.86 17.42
C PRO A 422 27.28 3.49 16.03
N ALA A 423 27.44 2.69 14.97
CA ALA A 423 27.54 3.20 13.61
C ALA A 423 26.31 3.97 13.15
N LEU A 424 25.11 3.72 13.72
CA LEU A 424 23.91 4.42 13.29
C LEU A 424 23.89 5.89 13.73
N ALA A 425 24.66 6.28 14.73
CA ALA A 425 24.73 7.66 15.21
C ALA A 425 25.26 8.64 14.15
N GLN A 426 26.04 8.17 13.17
CA GLN A 426 26.60 9.00 12.10
C GLN A 426 25.60 9.27 10.94
N TYR A 427 24.48 8.53 10.88
CA TYR A 427 23.49 8.69 9.81
C TYR A 427 22.36 9.61 10.28
N PRO A 428 22.10 10.75 9.60
CA PRO A 428 21.05 11.69 10.02
C PRO A 428 19.65 11.09 9.78
N GLU A 429 18.70 11.52 10.59
CA GLU A 429 17.28 11.25 10.35
C GLU A 429 16.76 12.20 9.27
N ARG A 430 16.28 11.64 8.15
CA ARG A 430 15.78 12.40 7.00
C ARG A 430 14.29 12.19 6.76
N ILE A 431 13.80 10.98 6.98
CA ILE A 431 12.37 10.65 6.81
C ILE A 431 11.64 11.05 8.09
N PRO A 432 10.56 11.85 8.02
CA PRO A 432 9.82 12.25 9.20
C PRO A 432 9.38 11.07 10.05
N ARG A 433 9.58 11.15 11.35
CA ARG A 433 9.00 10.18 12.29
C ARG A 433 7.52 10.46 12.46
N ASN A 434 6.76 9.41 12.77
CA ASN A 434 5.34 9.57 12.93
C ASN A 434 5.00 10.15 14.30
N PRO A 435 4.37 11.32 14.40
CA PRO A 435 4.07 11.97 15.68
C PRO A 435 2.82 11.38 16.37
N TYR A 436 2.07 10.49 15.72
CA TYR A 436 0.73 10.09 16.14
C TYR A 436 0.68 8.86 17.05
N GLY A 437 1.80 8.44 17.65
CA GLY A 437 1.79 7.47 18.71
C GLY A 437 2.37 6.11 18.39
N LYS A 438 2.15 5.15 19.29
CA LYS A 438 2.85 3.86 19.34
C LYS A 438 2.28 2.80 18.39
N SER A 439 1.00 2.91 17.99
CA SER A 439 0.38 1.95 17.07
C SER A 439 0.63 2.35 15.63
N SER A 440 1.36 1.52 14.88
CA SER A 440 1.63 1.78 13.46
C SER A 440 0.35 1.91 12.63
N GLY A 441 -0.72 1.19 12.97
CA GLY A 441 -2.00 1.27 12.26
C GLY A 441 -2.70 2.61 12.41
N LEU A 442 -2.83 3.11 13.64
CA LEU A 442 -3.40 4.43 13.91
C LEU A 442 -2.54 5.54 13.31
N ALA A 443 -1.24 5.49 13.56
CA ALA A 443 -0.28 6.45 13.04
C ALA A 443 -0.33 6.54 11.50
N HIS A 444 -0.49 5.41 10.84
CA HIS A 444 -0.61 5.33 9.38
C HIS A 444 -1.89 5.99 8.85
N ALA A 445 -3.02 5.76 9.49
CA ALA A 445 -4.27 6.41 9.14
C ALA A 445 -4.22 7.93 9.39
N GLN A 446 -3.65 8.36 10.51
CA GLN A 446 -3.51 9.79 10.85
C GLN A 446 -2.61 10.54 9.86
N GLU A 447 -1.55 9.90 9.33
CA GLU A 447 -0.72 10.46 8.26
C GLU A 447 -1.56 10.79 7.01
N TRP A 448 -2.45 9.88 6.60
CA TRP A 448 -3.36 10.08 5.49
C TRP A 448 -4.40 11.19 5.76
N LEU A 449 -5.05 11.18 6.92
CA LEU A 449 -6.01 12.21 7.32
C LEU A 449 -5.37 13.60 7.33
N ASN A 450 -4.16 13.70 7.87
CA ASN A 450 -3.39 14.94 7.89
C ASN A 450 -3.02 15.42 6.48
N ALA A 451 -2.63 14.50 5.59
CA ALA A 451 -2.35 14.81 4.19
C ALA A 451 -3.58 15.37 3.46
N ILE A 452 -4.78 14.83 3.74
CA ILE A 452 -6.04 15.35 3.18
C ILE A 452 -6.31 16.76 3.67
N LYS A 453 -6.25 16.98 4.99
CA LYS A 453 -6.50 18.29 5.61
C LYS A 453 -5.56 19.38 5.09
N GLN A 454 -4.33 19.01 4.75
CA GLN A 454 -3.34 19.92 4.17
C GLN A 454 -3.36 19.98 2.64
N ASN A 455 -4.13 19.10 1.98
CA ASN A 455 -4.11 18.90 0.52
C ASN A 455 -2.69 18.66 -0.02
N LYS A 456 -1.93 17.79 0.67
CA LYS A 456 -0.53 17.46 0.36
C LYS A 456 -0.36 15.95 0.19
N PRO A 457 -0.57 15.39 -1.02
CA PRO A 457 -0.42 13.95 -1.27
C PRO A 457 0.97 13.40 -0.89
N GLU A 458 2.00 14.23 -0.98
CA GLU A 458 3.39 13.89 -0.67
C GLU A 458 3.62 13.56 0.82
N LEU A 459 2.75 13.98 1.72
CA LEU A 459 2.82 13.62 3.14
C LEU A 459 2.54 12.14 3.40
N CYS A 460 1.81 11.48 2.50
CA CYS A 460 1.55 10.05 2.59
C CYS A 460 2.78 9.24 2.22
N TYR A 461 3.40 8.60 3.19
CA TYR A 461 4.59 7.78 2.94
C TYR A 461 4.26 6.50 2.13
N SER A 462 2.99 6.06 2.12
CA SER A 462 2.50 4.93 1.33
C SER A 462 1.50 5.33 0.23
N ARG A 463 1.71 6.49 -0.40
CA ARG A 463 0.90 6.94 -1.54
C ARG A 463 1.01 5.97 -2.72
N PHE A 464 -0.02 5.93 -3.56
CA PHE A 464 -0.09 4.98 -4.69
C PHE A 464 1.05 5.14 -5.70
N ASP A 465 1.66 6.30 -5.79
CA ASP A 465 2.86 6.50 -6.64
C ASP A 465 4.02 5.56 -6.27
N ILE A 466 4.18 5.29 -4.99
CA ILE A 466 5.19 4.39 -4.43
C ILE A 466 4.66 2.95 -4.37
N THR A 467 3.50 2.77 -3.75
CA THR A 467 3.01 1.43 -3.37
C THR A 467 2.45 0.63 -4.53
N ALA A 468 2.02 1.27 -5.62
CA ALA A 468 1.68 0.55 -6.84
C ALA A 468 2.90 -0.13 -7.49
N ARG A 469 4.10 0.45 -7.35
CA ARG A 469 5.35 -0.18 -7.81
C ARG A 469 5.70 -1.40 -6.94
N LEU A 470 5.54 -1.28 -5.62
CA LEU A 470 5.71 -2.41 -4.70
C LEU A 470 4.69 -3.52 -5.00
N ALA A 471 3.42 -3.18 -5.15
CA ALA A 471 2.37 -4.14 -5.51
C ALA A 471 2.67 -4.84 -6.85
N GLU A 472 3.12 -4.12 -7.86
CA GLU A 472 3.49 -4.70 -9.16
C GLU A 472 4.53 -5.81 -9.03
N ILE A 473 5.59 -5.62 -8.23
CA ILE A 473 6.63 -6.63 -8.01
C ILE A 473 5.98 -7.92 -7.46
N MET A 474 5.15 -7.79 -6.44
CA MET A 474 4.48 -8.94 -5.81
C MET A 474 3.51 -9.63 -6.76
N LEU A 475 2.73 -8.86 -7.49
CA LEU A 475 1.76 -9.39 -8.46
C LEU A 475 2.45 -10.13 -9.62
N LEU A 476 3.66 -9.75 -10.00
CA LEU A 476 4.47 -10.50 -10.99
C LEU A 476 4.88 -11.88 -10.48
N GLY A 477 5.12 -12.03 -9.18
CA GLY A 477 5.31 -13.34 -8.56
C GLY A 477 4.05 -14.21 -8.66
N CYS A 478 2.87 -13.64 -8.40
CA CYS A 478 1.58 -14.32 -8.61
C CYS A 478 1.39 -14.72 -10.08
N VAL A 479 1.76 -13.87 -11.03
CA VAL A 479 1.70 -14.20 -12.47
C VAL A 479 2.64 -15.38 -12.80
N SER A 480 3.90 -15.36 -12.30
CA SER A 480 4.85 -16.46 -12.52
C SER A 480 4.34 -17.79 -11.97
N LEU A 481 3.72 -17.80 -10.77
CA LEU A 481 3.06 -18.99 -10.21
C LEU A 481 1.94 -19.51 -11.14
N ARG A 482 1.08 -18.61 -11.61
CA ARG A 482 -0.09 -18.96 -12.44
C ARG A 482 0.27 -19.49 -13.82
N VAL A 483 1.35 -18.99 -14.43
CA VAL A 483 1.84 -19.48 -15.73
C VAL A 483 2.75 -20.70 -15.61
N GLY A 484 3.26 -20.98 -14.40
CA GLY A 484 4.12 -22.14 -14.14
C GLY A 484 5.49 -22.09 -14.81
N GLN A 485 5.99 -20.89 -15.13
CA GLN A 485 7.33 -20.72 -15.74
C GLN A 485 7.96 -19.38 -15.40
N LYS A 486 9.27 -19.29 -15.61
CA LYS A 486 10.03 -18.05 -15.51
C LYS A 486 9.51 -16.99 -16.49
N ILE A 487 9.37 -15.76 -16.02
CA ILE A 487 8.95 -14.59 -16.80
C ILE A 487 10.16 -13.68 -17.04
N GLU A 488 10.34 -13.25 -18.29
CA GLU A 488 11.21 -12.14 -18.66
C GLU A 488 10.35 -10.88 -18.82
N TRP A 489 10.53 -9.95 -17.90
CA TRP A 489 9.65 -8.79 -17.77
C TRP A 489 10.15 -7.55 -18.49
N ASP A 490 9.37 -6.98 -19.40
CA ASP A 490 9.55 -5.63 -19.93
C ASP A 490 8.69 -4.67 -19.10
N GLY A 491 9.28 -4.13 -18.04
CA GLY A 491 8.58 -3.24 -17.13
C GLY A 491 7.94 -2.02 -17.80
N PRO A 492 8.66 -1.24 -18.61
CA PRO A 492 8.09 -0.11 -19.35
C PRO A 492 6.86 -0.48 -20.18
N LYS A 493 6.88 -1.60 -20.89
CA LYS A 493 5.78 -2.04 -21.75
C LYS A 493 4.70 -2.86 -21.04
N MET A 494 4.96 -3.29 -19.80
CA MET A 494 4.08 -4.18 -19.03
C MET A 494 3.82 -5.51 -19.77
N VAL A 495 4.87 -6.16 -20.24
CA VAL A 495 4.79 -7.39 -21.05
C VAL A 495 5.78 -8.45 -20.54
N ALA A 496 5.31 -9.69 -20.42
CA ALA A 496 6.14 -10.88 -20.27
C ALA A 496 6.65 -11.30 -21.66
N LYS A 497 7.92 -10.97 -22.01
CA LYS A 497 8.48 -11.14 -23.37
C LYS A 497 8.50 -12.57 -23.85
N ASN A 498 8.78 -13.50 -22.95
CA ASN A 498 8.92 -14.93 -23.24
C ASN A 498 7.63 -15.73 -22.97
N CYS A 499 6.56 -15.10 -22.47
CA CYS A 499 5.37 -15.78 -21.97
C CYS A 499 4.09 -15.01 -22.32
N PRO A 500 3.61 -15.04 -23.59
CA PRO A 500 2.37 -14.34 -23.99
C PRO A 500 1.13 -14.79 -23.22
N GLN A 501 1.08 -16.05 -22.75
CA GLN A 501 -0.01 -16.59 -21.91
C GLN A 501 -0.12 -15.92 -20.54
N ALA A 502 0.85 -15.10 -20.12
CA ALA A 502 0.77 -14.28 -18.90
C ALA A 502 -0.21 -13.10 -19.05
N ALA A 503 -0.54 -12.68 -20.27
CA ALA A 503 -1.33 -11.47 -20.53
C ALA A 503 -2.66 -11.41 -19.76
N PRO A 504 -3.49 -12.46 -19.65
CA PRO A 504 -4.74 -12.43 -18.89
C PRO A 504 -4.53 -12.26 -17.38
N PHE A 505 -3.36 -12.62 -16.85
CA PHE A 505 -3.02 -12.49 -15.44
C PHE A 505 -2.38 -11.12 -15.11
N ILE A 506 -1.80 -10.47 -16.12
CA ILE A 506 -1.29 -9.09 -16.03
C ILE A 506 -2.46 -8.09 -16.07
N LYS A 507 -3.43 -8.35 -16.95
CA LYS A 507 -4.66 -7.56 -17.12
C LYS A 507 -5.83 -8.52 -17.35
N ARG A 508 -6.65 -8.67 -16.32
CA ARG A 508 -7.85 -9.51 -16.40
C ARG A 508 -8.99 -8.82 -17.16
N GLU A 509 -9.89 -9.62 -17.69
CA GLU A 509 -11.21 -9.17 -18.11
C GLU A 509 -12.14 -9.15 -16.89
N ASN A 510 -12.83 -8.05 -16.69
CA ASN A 510 -13.80 -7.92 -15.62
C ASN A 510 -15.17 -8.38 -16.12
N ARG A 511 -15.98 -8.93 -15.23
CA ARG A 511 -17.38 -9.25 -15.49
C ARG A 511 -18.15 -8.02 -16.00
N SER A 512 -19.14 -8.23 -16.87
CA SER A 512 -19.99 -7.15 -17.40
C SER A 512 -20.59 -6.30 -16.28
N GLY A 513 -20.56 -4.97 -16.43
CA GLY A 513 -21.00 -4.01 -15.41
C GLY A 513 -19.95 -3.65 -14.35
N TRP A 514 -18.74 -4.21 -14.42
CA TRP A 514 -17.65 -4.01 -13.46
C TRP A 514 -16.36 -3.47 -14.10
N ALA A 515 -16.49 -2.62 -15.10
CA ALA A 515 -15.32 -2.00 -15.74
C ALA A 515 -14.57 -1.07 -14.75
N LEU A 516 -13.25 -0.96 -14.93
CA LEU A 516 -12.49 0.12 -14.31
C LEU A 516 -13.02 1.45 -14.84
N SER A 517 -13.36 2.31 -13.95
CA SER A 517 -14.00 3.59 -14.30
C SER A 517 -13.00 4.59 -14.86
#